data_bbe67399f42c2da195e17915a5733dd5
#
_entry.id   bbe67399f42c2da195e17915a5733dd5
#
_cell.length_a   1.000
_cell.length_b   1.000
_cell.length_c   1.000
_cell.angle_alpha   90.00
_cell.angle_beta   90.00
_cell.angle_gamma   90.00
#
_symmetry.space_group_name_H-M   'P 1'
#
loop_
_entity.id
_entity.type
_entity.pdbx_description
1 polymer ?
#
loop_
_entity_poly.entity_id
_entity_poly.type
_entity_poly.pdbx_seq_one_letter_code
_entity_poly.pdbx_strand_id
1 'polypeptide(L)'
;MKKQILYMLCATALLSSCHIYKSYDRPEDITTSGLYRDPVAENDTLASDTTNFGNLPWKEVFTDPQLQSLIETGLKQNTNLLSAAQNVKAAEASLMSARLAYAPSLGLSPQGTISSFDKNAATKTYSLPVTASWQVDLFGQLLNSKRNAQVTLKQMKAYRQAVQTQVVSNIANMYYTLMMLDRQLEITKATAEILKKNTETMEAMKNSAMYNINSASVEQSKAAYAQVLATIPDIEQSIRETENALSTFLGEAPHAIKRGVLEAQVLPTELSAGIPIQLLSNRPDVKAAEMSLASCYYNTNSARAAFYPQITLSGSAGWTNSAGSAIINPGKLLASAIGSLTQPLFYRGQNIARLKAAKAQEEQAKLSFQQTLLNAGSEVSNALSLYQKTSEKVESRQMQVESAKKASEDTKELFNLGTSTYLEVLSAQQAYLSAQISQVSDCFDRMQAVVSLYQALGGGREE
;
A
#
# COMPACT_ATOMS: atom_id res chain seq x y z
N MET A 1 12.13 3.38 -63.96
CA MET A 1 12.90 2.48 -63.09
C MET A 1 13.58 3.20 -61.90
N LYS A 2 14.43 4.22 -62.08
CA LYS A 2 15.12 4.89 -60.94
C LYS A 2 14.18 5.49 -59.88
N LYS A 3 13.05 6.10 -60.27
CA LYS A 3 12.04 6.64 -59.31
C LYS A 3 11.29 5.54 -58.53
N GLN A 4 11.01 4.42 -59.18
CA GLN A 4 10.31 3.28 -58.51
C GLN A 4 11.23 2.57 -57.51
N ILE A 5 12.54 2.47 -57.81
CA ILE A 5 13.54 1.94 -56.88
C ILE A 5 13.69 2.87 -55.64
N LEU A 6 13.67 4.19 -55.86
CA LEU A 6 13.71 5.16 -54.76
C LEU A 6 12.48 5.09 -53.88
N TYR A 7 11.27 4.93 -54.48
CA TYR A 7 10.04 4.73 -53.70
C TYR A 7 10.04 3.38 -52.93
N MET A 8 10.59 2.32 -53.52
CA MET A 8 10.72 1.03 -52.88
C MET A 8 11.76 1.05 -51.75
N LEU A 9 12.88 1.75 -51.90
CA LEU A 9 13.88 1.95 -50.87
C LEU A 9 13.34 2.82 -49.70
N CYS A 10 12.56 3.86 -49.97
CA CYS A 10 11.86 4.64 -48.97
C CYS A 10 10.81 3.82 -48.24
N ALA A 11 10.03 2.99 -48.96
CA ALA A 11 9.03 2.11 -48.34
C ALA A 11 9.66 1.02 -47.43
N THR A 12 10.79 0.43 -47.84
CA THR A 12 11.52 -0.54 -47.01
C THR A 12 12.18 0.09 -45.79
N ALA A 13 12.72 1.32 -45.92
CA ALA A 13 13.24 2.08 -44.80
C ALA A 13 12.14 2.46 -43.78
N LEU A 14 10.91 2.72 -44.24
CA LEU A 14 9.75 2.98 -43.39
C LEU A 14 9.27 1.73 -42.62
N LEU A 15 9.43 0.54 -43.23
CA LEU A 15 9.02 -0.73 -42.58
C LEU A 15 10.02 -1.25 -41.54
N SER A 16 11.31 -0.89 -41.64
CA SER A 16 12.33 -1.28 -40.64
C SER A 16 12.35 -0.40 -39.39
N SER A 17 11.59 0.69 -39.37
CA SER A 17 11.55 1.65 -38.26
C SER A 17 10.82 1.16 -36.97
N CYS A 18 10.06 0.06 -37.05
CA CYS A 18 9.21 -0.37 -35.92
C CYS A 18 9.96 -0.96 -34.75
N HIS A 19 11.29 -1.13 -34.76
CA HIS A 19 12.05 -1.83 -33.69
C HIS A 19 13.27 -1.05 -33.20
N ILE A 20 13.29 0.28 -33.26
CA ILE A 20 14.42 1.11 -32.76
C ILE A 20 14.60 0.95 -31.24
N TYR A 21 13.52 0.72 -30.50
CA TYR A 21 13.55 0.54 -29.06
C TYR A 21 12.98 -0.83 -28.68
N LYS A 22 13.76 -1.58 -27.88
CA LYS A 22 13.30 -2.84 -27.28
C LYS A 22 12.16 -2.60 -26.29
N SER A 23 11.36 -3.61 -26.04
CA SER A 23 10.48 -3.66 -24.88
C SER A 23 11.30 -3.66 -23.60
N TYR A 24 10.69 -3.23 -22.51
CA TYR A 24 11.31 -3.35 -21.20
C TYR A 24 11.44 -4.82 -20.83
N ASP A 25 12.62 -5.21 -20.40
CA ASP A 25 12.92 -6.48 -19.73
C ASP A 25 13.57 -6.17 -18.40
N ARG A 26 13.28 -7.03 -17.39
CA ARG A 26 13.86 -6.86 -16.04
C ARG A 26 15.39 -6.92 -16.13
N PRO A 27 16.13 -5.97 -15.51
CA PRO A 27 17.58 -6.03 -15.48
C PRO A 27 18.10 -7.31 -14.82
N GLU A 28 19.07 -7.99 -15.47
CA GLU A 28 19.63 -9.28 -15.01
C GLU A 28 20.47 -9.15 -13.71
N ASP A 29 20.96 -7.96 -13.43
CA ASP A 29 21.78 -7.65 -12.25
C ASP A 29 20.94 -7.48 -10.96
N ILE A 30 19.62 -7.54 -11.05
CA ILE A 30 18.74 -7.56 -9.90
C ILE A 30 18.59 -9.01 -9.43
N THR A 31 19.44 -9.40 -8.47
CA THR A 31 19.40 -10.74 -7.89
C THR A 31 18.29 -10.87 -6.86
N THR A 32 17.55 -11.98 -6.96
CA THR A 32 16.52 -12.38 -5.98
C THR A 32 17.03 -13.49 -5.05
N SER A 33 18.29 -13.94 -5.20
CA SER A 33 18.89 -14.97 -4.36
C SER A 33 19.37 -14.38 -3.03
N GLY A 34 19.12 -15.09 -1.91
CA GLY A 34 19.61 -14.70 -0.59
C GLY A 34 18.81 -13.56 0.07
N LEU A 35 17.57 -13.31 -0.36
CA LEU A 35 16.70 -12.28 0.24
C LEU A 35 16.16 -12.67 1.63
N TYR A 36 16.17 -13.95 1.98
CA TYR A 36 15.76 -14.46 3.29
C TYR A 36 16.98 -14.77 4.16
N ARG A 37 16.89 -14.44 5.45
CA ARG A 37 17.94 -14.73 6.41
C ARG A 37 18.04 -16.23 6.69
N ASP A 38 16.89 -16.90 6.82
CA ASP A 38 16.83 -18.32 7.14
C ASP A 38 16.64 -19.11 5.84
N PRO A 39 17.52 -20.07 5.53
CA PRO A 39 17.38 -20.89 4.34
C PRO A 39 16.08 -21.71 4.48
N VAL A 40 15.22 -21.61 3.49
CA VAL A 40 14.12 -22.57 3.31
C VAL A 40 14.75 -23.96 3.26
N ALA A 41 14.31 -24.88 4.10
CA ALA A 41 14.87 -26.22 4.15
C ALA A 41 14.89 -26.83 2.73
N GLU A 42 16.04 -27.28 2.27
CA GLU A 42 16.23 -27.83 0.91
C GLU A 42 15.32 -29.03 0.59
N ASN A 43 14.67 -29.61 1.59
CA ASN A 43 13.70 -30.70 1.44
C ASN A 43 12.31 -30.28 0.98
N ASP A 44 12.01 -28.99 0.88
CA ASP A 44 10.73 -28.47 0.38
C ASP A 44 10.69 -28.34 -1.16
N THR A 45 11.42 -29.21 -1.87
CA THR A 45 11.32 -29.38 -3.34
C THR A 45 9.98 -29.96 -3.81
N LEU A 46 9.03 -30.17 -2.93
CA LEU A 46 7.63 -30.46 -3.24
C LEU A 46 6.79 -29.21 -3.52
N ALA A 47 7.43 -28.13 -3.93
CA ALA A 47 6.77 -26.87 -4.34
C ALA A 47 6.02 -26.96 -5.67
N SER A 48 5.32 -28.06 -5.92
CA SER A 48 4.21 -28.06 -6.90
C SER A 48 2.87 -27.71 -6.26
N ASP A 49 2.83 -27.55 -4.94
CA ASP A 49 1.62 -27.17 -4.23
C ASP A 49 1.48 -25.64 -4.24
N THR A 50 0.61 -25.16 -5.13
CA THR A 50 0.28 -23.75 -5.32
C THR A 50 -0.58 -23.18 -4.19
N THR A 51 -0.84 -23.93 -3.13
CA THR A 51 -1.59 -23.52 -1.93
C THR A 51 -0.69 -22.74 -0.97
N ASN A 52 -0.21 -21.60 -1.44
CA ASN A 52 0.52 -20.66 -0.61
C ASN A 52 -0.44 -19.84 0.25
N PHE A 53 -0.10 -19.66 1.52
CA PHE A 53 -0.86 -18.86 2.49
C PHE A 53 -1.22 -17.46 1.94
N GLY A 54 -0.35 -16.81 1.19
CA GLY A 54 -0.63 -15.53 0.51
C GLY A 54 -1.63 -15.62 -0.66
N ASN A 55 -1.93 -16.82 -1.15
CA ASN A 55 -2.94 -17.01 -2.21
C ASN A 55 -4.33 -17.34 -1.65
N LEU A 56 -4.42 -17.64 -0.34
CA LEU A 56 -5.70 -17.91 0.29
C LEU A 56 -6.59 -16.65 0.27
N PRO A 57 -7.87 -16.78 -0.03
CA PRO A 57 -8.82 -15.70 0.15
C PRO A 57 -8.80 -15.22 1.60
N TRP A 58 -8.86 -13.92 1.82
CA TRP A 58 -8.82 -13.37 3.17
C TRP A 58 -9.93 -13.91 4.09
N LYS A 59 -11.05 -14.37 3.54
CA LYS A 59 -12.16 -14.99 4.28
C LYS A 59 -11.79 -16.36 4.89
N GLU A 60 -10.85 -17.06 4.28
CA GLU A 60 -10.35 -18.34 4.80
C GLU A 60 -9.28 -18.13 5.88
N VAL A 61 -8.54 -17.02 5.78
CA VAL A 61 -7.52 -16.65 6.78
C VAL A 61 -8.16 -16.05 8.04
N PHE A 62 -9.12 -15.15 7.85
CA PHE A 62 -9.84 -14.45 8.93
C PHE A 62 -11.24 -15.02 9.06
N THR A 63 -11.41 -16.00 9.94
CA THR A 63 -12.66 -16.79 10.06
C THR A 63 -13.72 -16.16 10.96
N ASP A 64 -13.39 -15.11 11.74
CA ASP A 64 -14.34 -14.39 12.59
C ASP A 64 -15.36 -13.62 11.74
N PRO A 65 -16.67 -13.93 11.85
CA PRO A 65 -17.70 -13.25 11.03
C PRO A 65 -17.79 -11.74 11.27
N GLN A 66 -17.44 -11.27 12.49
CA GLN A 66 -17.48 -9.84 12.81
C GLN A 66 -16.29 -9.13 12.13
N LEU A 67 -15.11 -9.72 12.17
CA LEU A 67 -13.95 -9.23 11.45
C LEU A 67 -14.20 -9.22 9.93
N GLN A 68 -14.80 -10.28 9.40
CA GLN A 68 -15.15 -10.35 7.96
C GLN A 68 -16.09 -9.21 7.55
N SER A 69 -17.11 -8.91 8.37
CA SER A 69 -18.02 -7.79 8.11
C SER A 69 -17.32 -6.43 8.10
N LEU A 70 -16.37 -6.22 9.03
CA LEU A 70 -15.56 -5.00 9.07
C LEU A 70 -14.65 -4.87 7.85
N ILE A 71 -14.01 -5.98 7.44
CA ILE A 71 -13.17 -6.00 6.23
C ILE A 71 -14.02 -5.68 4.99
N GLU A 72 -15.21 -6.28 4.85
CA GLU A 72 -16.11 -5.99 3.74
C GLU A 72 -16.54 -4.52 3.70
N THR A 73 -16.81 -3.93 4.86
CA THR A 73 -17.12 -2.50 4.98
C THR A 73 -15.94 -1.65 4.55
N GLY A 74 -14.74 -1.96 5.05
CA GLY A 74 -13.51 -1.25 4.69
C GLY A 74 -13.19 -1.35 3.21
N LEU A 75 -13.34 -2.51 2.58
CA LEU A 75 -13.14 -2.70 1.15
C LEU A 75 -14.13 -1.88 0.30
N LYS A 76 -15.32 -1.57 0.82
CA LYS A 76 -16.34 -0.76 0.12
C LYS A 76 -16.18 0.74 0.35
N GLN A 77 -15.75 1.16 1.54
CA GLN A 77 -15.87 2.57 1.97
C GLN A 77 -14.54 3.23 2.29
N ASN A 78 -13.44 2.47 2.47
CA ASN A 78 -12.14 3.07 2.80
C ASN A 78 -11.70 4.08 1.74
N THR A 79 -11.46 5.31 2.16
CA THR A 79 -11.14 6.45 1.28
C THR A 79 -9.84 6.28 0.52
N ASN A 80 -8.84 5.60 1.10
CA ASN A 80 -7.56 5.34 0.44
C ASN A 80 -7.74 4.35 -0.72
N LEU A 81 -8.54 3.30 -0.51
CA LEU A 81 -8.84 2.32 -1.55
C LEU A 81 -9.69 2.92 -2.67
N LEU A 82 -10.69 3.73 -2.32
CA LEU A 82 -11.49 4.46 -3.30
C LEU A 82 -10.63 5.45 -4.10
N SER A 83 -9.71 6.16 -3.46
CA SER A 83 -8.76 7.06 -4.12
C SER A 83 -7.84 6.29 -5.08
N ALA A 84 -7.30 5.13 -4.64
CA ALA A 84 -6.49 4.27 -5.49
C ALA A 84 -7.26 3.78 -6.72
N ALA A 85 -8.56 3.49 -6.59
CA ALA A 85 -9.42 3.13 -7.70
C ALA A 85 -9.61 4.30 -8.71
N GLN A 86 -9.70 5.56 -8.24
CA GLN A 86 -9.74 6.72 -9.12
C GLN A 86 -8.38 6.93 -9.85
N ASN A 87 -7.24 6.65 -9.20
CA ASN A 87 -5.94 6.70 -9.86
C ASN A 87 -5.84 5.70 -11.02
N VAL A 88 -6.45 4.52 -10.90
CA VAL A 88 -6.55 3.56 -12.02
C VAL A 88 -7.36 4.15 -13.17
N LYS A 89 -8.52 4.76 -12.91
CA LYS A 89 -9.33 5.42 -13.95
C LYS A 89 -8.60 6.57 -14.64
N ALA A 90 -7.84 7.37 -13.89
CA ALA A 90 -7.01 8.43 -14.45
C ALA A 90 -5.91 7.87 -15.37
N ALA A 91 -5.28 6.75 -14.99
CA ALA A 91 -4.30 6.08 -15.83
C ALA A 91 -4.92 5.44 -17.09
N GLU A 92 -6.16 4.93 -17.01
CA GLU A 92 -6.93 4.44 -18.16
C GLU A 92 -7.22 5.56 -19.15
N ALA A 93 -7.64 6.73 -18.65
CA ALA A 93 -7.85 7.92 -19.49
C ALA A 93 -6.54 8.40 -20.16
N SER A 94 -5.43 8.37 -19.43
CA SER A 94 -4.10 8.69 -19.96
C SER A 94 -3.67 7.72 -21.06
N LEU A 95 -3.92 6.43 -20.88
CA LEU A 95 -3.65 5.41 -21.92
C LEU A 95 -4.55 5.61 -23.13
N MET A 96 -5.82 5.97 -22.95
CA MET A 96 -6.74 6.31 -24.05
C MET A 96 -6.18 7.48 -24.84
N SER A 97 -5.75 8.56 -24.18
CA SER A 97 -5.11 9.71 -24.82
C SER A 97 -3.85 9.33 -25.62
N ALA A 98 -2.97 8.49 -25.01
CA ALA A 98 -1.76 8.02 -25.69
C ALA A 98 -2.03 7.10 -26.90
N ARG A 99 -3.15 6.38 -26.91
CA ARG A 99 -3.61 5.59 -28.06
C ARG A 99 -4.18 6.49 -29.16
N LEU A 100 -4.97 7.50 -28.79
CA LEU A 100 -5.56 8.45 -29.72
C LEU A 100 -4.54 9.43 -30.32
N ALA A 101 -3.37 9.58 -29.70
CA ALA A 101 -2.26 10.38 -30.25
C ALA A 101 -1.75 9.86 -31.61
N TYR A 102 -2.08 8.63 -32.01
CA TYR A 102 -1.83 8.12 -33.37
C TYR A 102 -2.85 8.58 -34.41
N ALA A 103 -3.97 9.15 -34.01
CA ALA A 103 -4.97 9.73 -34.89
C ALA A 103 -4.68 11.22 -35.12
N PRO A 104 -5.09 11.80 -36.25
CA PRO A 104 -5.00 13.23 -36.43
C PRO A 104 -5.88 14.00 -35.47
N SER A 105 -5.38 15.12 -34.96
CA SER A 105 -6.18 16.08 -34.21
C SER A 105 -6.96 16.98 -35.18
N LEU A 106 -8.20 17.28 -34.86
CA LEU A 106 -9.04 18.20 -35.62
C LEU A 106 -9.41 19.38 -34.73
N GLY A 107 -9.34 20.58 -35.27
CA GLY A 107 -9.69 21.82 -34.58
C GLY A 107 -10.38 22.82 -35.50
N LEU A 108 -11.23 23.64 -34.91
CA LEU A 108 -11.83 24.81 -35.58
C LEU A 108 -11.15 26.07 -35.02
N SER A 109 -10.56 26.88 -35.87
CA SER A 109 -9.76 28.04 -35.46
C SER A 109 -10.25 29.32 -36.14
N PRO A 110 -11.39 29.88 -35.74
CA PRO A 110 -11.86 31.15 -36.28
C PRO A 110 -10.87 32.28 -35.95
N GLN A 111 -10.54 33.09 -36.98
CA GLN A 111 -9.65 34.23 -36.80
C GLN A 111 -10.23 35.47 -37.48
N GLY A 112 -10.14 36.60 -36.82
CA GLY A 112 -10.44 37.92 -37.42
C GLY A 112 -9.27 38.86 -37.14
N THR A 113 -8.80 39.55 -38.19
CA THR A 113 -7.72 40.53 -38.08
C THR A 113 -8.19 41.88 -38.63
N ILE A 114 -7.92 42.93 -37.87
CA ILE A 114 -8.06 44.32 -38.32
C ILE A 114 -6.65 44.91 -38.34
N SER A 115 -6.21 45.34 -39.52
CA SER A 115 -4.89 45.97 -39.68
C SER A 115 -5.01 47.29 -40.45
N SER A 116 -4.30 48.31 -39.98
CA SER A 116 -4.15 49.58 -40.65
C SER A 116 -2.67 49.92 -40.69
N PHE A 117 -2.18 50.40 -41.85
CA PHE A 117 -0.81 50.82 -42.01
C PHE A 117 -0.80 52.27 -42.50
N ASP A 118 0.00 53.11 -41.91
CA ASP A 118 0.25 54.53 -42.28
C ASP A 118 -1.05 55.33 -42.46
N LYS A 119 -2.00 55.24 -41.45
CA LYS A 119 -3.31 55.94 -41.44
C LYS A 119 -4.26 55.58 -42.61
N ASN A 120 -3.94 54.54 -43.40
CA ASN A 120 -4.85 54.04 -44.40
C ASN A 120 -6.08 53.37 -43.78
N ALA A 121 -7.16 53.24 -44.54
CA ALA A 121 -8.35 52.55 -44.12
C ALA A 121 -8.05 51.12 -43.63
N ALA A 122 -8.57 50.78 -42.46
CA ALA A 122 -8.31 49.47 -41.83
C ALA A 122 -8.83 48.30 -42.70
N THR A 123 -7.95 47.38 -43.02
CA THR A 123 -8.31 46.14 -43.68
C THR A 123 -8.85 45.14 -42.67
N LYS A 124 -10.01 44.60 -42.92
CA LYS A 124 -10.68 43.59 -42.09
C LYS A 124 -10.64 42.26 -42.80
N THR A 125 -9.96 41.28 -42.19
CA THR A 125 -9.95 39.90 -42.71
C THR A 125 -10.53 38.95 -41.67
N TYR A 126 -11.20 37.92 -42.14
CA TYR A 126 -11.64 36.80 -41.32
C TYR A 126 -11.29 35.48 -42.00
N SER A 127 -11.11 34.45 -41.19
CA SER A 127 -10.96 33.08 -41.66
C SER A 127 -11.63 32.11 -40.67
N LEU A 128 -12.24 31.06 -41.21
CA LEU A 128 -12.91 30.01 -40.47
C LEU A 128 -12.38 28.65 -41.00
N PRO A 129 -11.12 28.29 -40.66
CA PRO A 129 -10.54 27.01 -41.06
C PRO A 129 -10.86 25.91 -40.08
N VAL A 130 -11.15 24.72 -40.58
CA VAL A 130 -10.95 23.45 -39.88
C VAL A 130 -9.49 23.06 -40.10
N THR A 131 -8.75 22.85 -39.05
CA THR A 131 -7.36 22.44 -39.08
C THR A 131 -7.22 20.98 -38.67
N ALA A 132 -6.36 20.23 -39.36
CA ALA A 132 -5.97 18.89 -39.03
C ALA A 132 -4.46 18.86 -38.80
N SER A 133 -4.02 18.14 -37.74
CA SER A 133 -2.59 17.92 -37.50
C SER A 133 -2.35 16.47 -37.11
N TRP A 134 -1.37 15.84 -37.73
CA TRP A 134 -1.02 14.45 -37.46
C TRP A 134 0.49 14.29 -37.38
N GLN A 135 0.97 13.74 -36.26
CA GLN A 135 2.38 13.39 -36.03
C GLN A 135 2.63 11.96 -36.50
N VAL A 136 3.55 11.76 -37.42
CA VAL A 136 3.97 10.43 -37.89
C VAL A 136 5.10 9.92 -36.98
N ASP A 137 4.89 8.80 -36.33
CA ASP A 137 5.86 8.23 -35.34
C ASP A 137 6.90 7.34 -36.05
N LEU A 138 7.90 7.94 -36.68
CA LEU A 138 9.00 7.20 -37.33
C LEU A 138 10.06 6.72 -36.32
N PHE A 139 10.26 7.45 -35.23
CA PHE A 139 11.35 7.22 -34.30
C PHE A 139 10.84 6.79 -32.89
N GLY A 140 9.62 6.32 -32.83
CA GLY A 140 9.08 5.66 -31.65
C GLY A 140 8.78 6.59 -30.46
N GLN A 141 8.60 7.89 -30.67
CA GLN A 141 8.23 8.83 -29.62
C GLN A 141 6.81 8.52 -29.06
N LEU A 142 5.82 8.39 -29.98
CA LEU A 142 4.45 8.02 -29.61
C LEU A 142 4.38 6.59 -29.11
N LEU A 143 5.17 5.67 -29.69
CA LEU A 143 5.27 4.29 -29.23
C LEU A 143 5.73 4.20 -27.76
N ASN A 144 6.81 4.90 -27.41
CA ASN A 144 7.32 4.92 -26.04
C ASN A 144 6.35 5.63 -25.07
N SER A 145 5.68 6.71 -25.52
CA SER A 145 4.62 7.36 -24.75
C SER A 145 3.45 6.41 -24.45
N LYS A 146 2.98 5.65 -25.46
CA LYS A 146 1.92 4.65 -25.28
C LYS A 146 2.37 3.50 -24.38
N ARG A 147 3.60 2.99 -24.55
CA ARG A 147 4.17 1.94 -23.67
C ARG A 147 4.29 2.43 -22.23
N ASN A 148 4.72 3.67 -22.05
CA ASN A 148 4.77 4.31 -20.73
C ASN A 148 3.36 4.37 -20.08
N ALA A 149 2.35 4.85 -20.79
CA ALA A 149 0.98 4.87 -20.29
C ALA A 149 0.45 3.48 -19.97
N GLN A 150 0.83 2.44 -20.74
CA GLN A 150 0.46 1.05 -20.45
C GLN A 150 1.07 0.53 -19.15
N VAL A 151 2.37 0.77 -18.90
CA VAL A 151 3.03 0.32 -17.67
C VAL A 151 2.57 1.15 -16.47
N THR A 152 2.28 2.44 -16.65
CA THR A 152 1.68 3.29 -15.61
C THR A 152 0.31 2.77 -15.19
N LEU A 153 -0.52 2.32 -16.13
CA LEU A 153 -1.79 1.67 -15.79
C LEU A 153 -1.58 0.38 -14.99
N LYS A 154 -0.61 -0.46 -15.39
CA LYS A 154 -0.27 -1.67 -14.63
C LYS A 154 0.24 -1.32 -13.23
N GLN A 155 1.05 -0.27 -13.10
CA GLN A 155 1.54 0.25 -11.82
C GLN A 155 0.37 0.67 -10.91
N MET A 156 -0.59 1.45 -11.42
CA MET A 156 -1.74 1.90 -10.63
C MET A 156 -2.65 0.74 -10.21
N LYS A 157 -2.82 -0.28 -11.06
CA LYS A 157 -3.55 -1.50 -10.70
C LYS A 157 -2.85 -2.27 -9.59
N ALA A 158 -1.53 -2.44 -9.67
CA ALA A 158 -0.74 -3.07 -8.62
C ALA A 158 -0.76 -2.24 -7.32
N TYR A 159 -0.67 -0.92 -7.41
CA TYR A 159 -0.79 -0.02 -6.26
C TYR A 159 -2.17 -0.15 -5.57
N ARG A 160 -3.26 -0.15 -6.34
CA ARG A 160 -4.61 -0.39 -5.79
C ARG A 160 -4.67 -1.71 -5.02
N GLN A 161 -4.08 -2.76 -5.58
CA GLN A 161 -4.02 -4.08 -4.94
C GLN A 161 -3.19 -4.04 -3.63
N ALA A 162 -2.05 -3.33 -3.61
CA ALA A 162 -1.26 -3.15 -2.39
C ALA A 162 -2.06 -2.42 -1.30
N VAL A 163 -2.79 -1.36 -1.67
CA VAL A 163 -3.68 -0.64 -0.74
C VAL A 163 -4.79 -1.56 -0.22
N GLN A 164 -5.36 -2.42 -1.05
CA GLN A 164 -6.38 -3.39 -0.64
C GLN A 164 -5.83 -4.38 0.41
N THR A 165 -4.66 -4.98 0.16
CA THR A 165 -3.98 -5.84 1.13
C THR A 165 -3.74 -5.11 2.46
N GLN A 166 -3.28 -3.86 2.39
CA GLN A 166 -3.02 -3.04 3.58
C GLN A 166 -4.31 -2.72 4.35
N VAL A 167 -5.42 -2.46 3.64
CA VAL A 167 -6.73 -2.21 4.28
C VAL A 167 -7.18 -3.44 5.06
N VAL A 168 -7.10 -4.64 4.48
CA VAL A 168 -7.43 -5.89 5.14
C VAL A 168 -6.56 -6.10 6.40
N SER A 169 -5.25 -5.95 6.27
CA SER A 169 -4.31 -6.16 7.36
C SER A 169 -4.46 -5.13 8.50
N ASN A 170 -4.69 -3.87 8.18
CA ASN A 170 -4.88 -2.82 9.18
C ASN A 170 -6.18 -3.02 9.96
N ILE A 171 -7.29 -3.41 9.30
CA ILE A 171 -8.55 -3.72 9.97
C ILE A 171 -8.36 -4.92 10.92
N ALA A 172 -7.72 -5.99 10.45
CA ALA A 172 -7.44 -7.16 11.27
C ALA A 172 -6.57 -6.81 12.51
N ASN A 173 -5.51 -6.02 12.32
CA ASN A 173 -4.64 -5.59 13.41
C ASN A 173 -5.38 -4.74 14.44
N MET A 174 -6.19 -3.75 14.03
CA MET A 174 -6.98 -2.94 14.95
C MET A 174 -8.05 -3.77 15.69
N TYR A 175 -8.67 -4.72 14.98
CA TYR A 175 -9.65 -5.63 15.56
C TYR A 175 -9.02 -6.51 16.66
N TYR A 176 -7.89 -7.15 16.39
CA TYR A 176 -7.18 -7.95 17.39
C TYR A 176 -6.62 -7.11 18.53
N THR A 177 -6.21 -5.86 18.27
CA THR A 177 -5.83 -4.90 19.32
C THR A 177 -7.00 -4.64 20.28
N LEU A 178 -8.21 -4.43 19.77
CA LEU A 178 -9.40 -4.25 20.59
C LEU A 178 -9.68 -5.47 21.46
N MET A 179 -9.59 -6.68 20.90
CA MET A 179 -9.81 -7.92 21.65
C MET A 179 -8.75 -8.11 22.74
N MET A 180 -7.50 -7.77 22.46
CA MET A 180 -6.42 -7.78 23.45
C MET A 180 -6.72 -6.81 24.61
N LEU A 181 -7.12 -5.58 24.29
CA LEU A 181 -7.45 -4.56 25.29
C LEU A 181 -8.66 -4.95 26.14
N ASP A 182 -9.70 -5.54 25.55
CA ASP A 182 -10.85 -6.04 26.29
C ASP A 182 -10.43 -7.11 27.30
N ARG A 183 -9.58 -8.04 26.87
CA ARG A 183 -9.09 -9.09 27.78
C ARG A 183 -8.20 -8.53 28.89
N GLN A 184 -7.35 -7.56 28.58
CA GLN A 184 -6.58 -6.84 29.59
C GLN A 184 -7.48 -6.10 30.59
N LEU A 185 -8.53 -5.45 30.10
CA LEU A 185 -9.51 -4.75 30.93
C LEU A 185 -10.24 -5.71 31.89
N GLU A 186 -10.68 -6.85 31.38
CA GLU A 186 -11.35 -7.89 32.18
C GLU A 186 -10.45 -8.40 33.32
N ILE A 187 -9.20 -8.78 33.00
CA ILE A 187 -8.20 -9.24 33.96
C ILE A 187 -7.91 -8.15 35.00
N THR A 188 -7.75 -6.92 34.59
CA THR A 188 -7.44 -5.78 35.44
C THR A 188 -8.61 -5.49 36.41
N LYS A 189 -9.86 -5.49 35.91
CA LYS A 189 -11.07 -5.33 36.75
C LYS A 189 -11.22 -6.45 37.76
N ALA A 190 -11.01 -7.70 37.35
CA ALA A 190 -11.05 -8.85 38.26
C ALA A 190 -9.98 -8.74 39.35
N THR A 191 -8.76 -8.31 38.99
CA THR A 191 -7.67 -8.10 39.96
C THR A 191 -7.98 -6.93 40.90
N ALA A 192 -8.55 -5.84 40.44
CA ALA A 192 -8.97 -4.72 41.28
C ALA A 192 -10.00 -5.16 42.33
N GLU A 193 -10.98 -5.98 41.97
CA GLU A 193 -11.96 -6.54 42.91
C GLU A 193 -11.33 -7.45 43.98
N ILE A 194 -10.33 -8.26 43.60
CA ILE A 194 -9.56 -9.08 44.52
C ILE A 194 -8.79 -8.20 45.52
N LEU A 195 -8.07 -7.20 45.02
CA LEU A 195 -7.27 -6.28 45.83
C LEU A 195 -8.14 -5.43 46.76
N LYS A 196 -9.34 -5.02 46.31
CA LYS A 196 -10.33 -4.33 47.13
C LYS A 196 -10.75 -5.18 48.33
N LYS A 197 -11.18 -6.42 48.09
CA LYS A 197 -11.56 -7.36 49.16
C LYS A 197 -10.40 -7.65 50.12
N ASN A 198 -9.18 -7.77 49.59
CA ASN A 198 -8.01 -7.95 50.45
C ASN A 198 -7.77 -6.71 51.33
N THR A 199 -7.91 -5.50 50.80
CA THR A 199 -7.76 -4.25 51.57
C THR A 199 -8.82 -4.15 52.68
N GLU A 200 -10.07 -4.43 52.38
CA GLU A 200 -11.18 -4.47 53.37
C GLU A 200 -10.90 -5.51 54.47
N THR A 201 -10.41 -6.69 54.10
CA THR A 201 -10.03 -7.74 55.05
C THR A 201 -8.87 -7.30 55.94
N MET A 202 -7.83 -6.66 55.37
CA MET A 202 -6.70 -6.16 56.16
C MET A 202 -7.10 -5.05 57.15
N GLU A 203 -8.01 -4.15 56.77
CA GLU A 203 -8.57 -3.15 57.67
C GLU A 203 -9.36 -3.79 58.83
N ALA A 204 -10.20 -4.76 58.52
CA ALA A 204 -10.97 -5.49 59.51
C ALA A 204 -10.07 -6.26 60.51
N MET A 205 -9.03 -6.95 60.00
CA MET A 205 -8.06 -7.67 60.80
C MET A 205 -7.27 -6.72 61.73
N LYS A 206 -6.84 -5.56 61.23
CA LYS A 206 -6.17 -4.54 62.03
C LYS A 206 -7.05 -4.04 63.16
N ASN A 207 -8.33 -3.80 62.91
CA ASN A 207 -9.28 -3.28 63.88
C ASN A 207 -9.70 -4.32 64.93
N SER A 208 -9.62 -5.61 64.62
CA SER A 208 -9.99 -6.68 65.53
C SER A 208 -8.93 -7.03 66.59
N ALA A 209 -7.73 -6.47 66.49
CA ALA A 209 -6.57 -6.75 67.35
C ALA A 209 -6.21 -8.26 67.50
N MET A 210 -6.82 -9.14 66.73
CA MET A 210 -6.57 -10.59 66.76
C MET A 210 -5.33 -10.99 65.93
N TYR A 211 -4.86 -10.11 65.05
CA TYR A 211 -3.72 -10.33 64.17
C TYR A 211 -2.69 -9.22 64.32
N ASN A 212 -1.40 -9.56 64.23
CA ASN A 212 -0.31 -8.59 64.34
C ASN A 212 -0.11 -7.80 63.01
N ILE A 213 -1.22 -7.18 62.49
CA ILE A 213 -1.21 -6.42 61.27
C ILE A 213 -0.88 -4.95 61.57
N ASN A 214 0.19 -4.48 61.01
CA ASN A 214 0.63 -3.11 61.17
C ASN A 214 -0.05 -2.15 60.14
N SER A 215 -0.03 -0.87 60.43
CA SER A 215 -0.60 0.15 59.58
C SER A 215 0.06 0.20 58.18
N ALA A 216 1.35 -0.12 58.06
CA ALA A 216 2.08 -0.11 56.79
C ALA A 216 1.55 -1.16 55.80
N SER A 217 1.20 -2.36 56.30
CA SER A 217 0.63 -3.42 55.43
C SER A 217 -0.75 -3.02 54.86
N VAL A 218 -1.58 -2.32 55.66
CA VAL A 218 -2.87 -1.78 55.16
C VAL A 218 -2.65 -0.70 54.08
N GLU A 219 -1.73 0.22 54.31
CA GLU A 219 -1.43 1.27 53.34
C GLU A 219 -0.78 0.71 52.08
N GLN A 220 0.04 -0.32 52.16
CA GLN A 220 0.55 -1.05 50.98
C GLN A 220 -0.58 -1.71 50.18
N SER A 221 -1.57 -2.31 50.87
CA SER A 221 -2.75 -2.89 50.19
C SER A 221 -3.56 -1.82 49.45
N LYS A 222 -3.80 -0.66 50.09
CA LYS A 222 -4.49 0.48 49.47
C LYS A 222 -3.73 0.99 48.27
N ALA A 223 -2.42 1.14 48.36
CA ALA A 223 -1.58 1.62 47.29
C ALA A 223 -1.63 0.66 46.08
N ALA A 224 -1.55 -0.65 46.29
CA ALA A 224 -1.65 -1.66 45.25
C ALA A 224 -3.03 -1.66 44.58
N TYR A 225 -4.10 -1.58 45.37
CA TYR A 225 -5.46 -1.42 44.83
C TYR A 225 -5.60 -0.16 44.01
N ALA A 226 -5.17 0.99 44.52
CA ALA A 226 -5.24 2.26 43.80
C ALA A 226 -4.41 2.24 42.51
N GLN A 227 -3.25 1.58 42.51
CA GLN A 227 -2.40 1.41 41.30
C GLN A 227 -3.14 0.65 40.21
N VAL A 228 -3.74 -0.49 40.52
CA VAL A 228 -4.49 -1.28 39.53
C VAL A 228 -5.76 -0.55 39.09
N LEU A 229 -6.45 0.12 40.02
CA LEU A 229 -7.65 0.90 39.72
C LEU A 229 -7.35 2.05 38.72
N ALA A 230 -6.18 2.70 38.85
CA ALA A 230 -5.77 3.77 37.97
C ALA A 230 -5.47 3.32 36.52
N THR A 231 -5.13 2.04 36.30
CA THR A 231 -4.88 1.52 34.94
C THR A 231 -6.18 1.25 34.17
N ILE A 232 -7.33 1.10 34.84
CA ILE A 232 -8.61 0.82 34.17
C ILE A 232 -9.01 1.94 33.20
N PRO A 233 -9.04 3.23 33.60
CA PRO A 233 -9.34 4.33 32.68
C PRO A 233 -8.39 4.42 31.51
N ASP A 234 -7.11 4.10 31.69
CA ASP A 234 -6.11 4.13 30.60
C ASP A 234 -6.42 3.07 29.54
N ILE A 235 -6.82 1.86 29.97
CA ILE A 235 -7.23 0.81 29.04
C ILE A 235 -8.55 1.18 28.35
N GLU A 236 -9.54 1.69 29.09
CA GLU A 236 -10.82 2.14 28.53
C GLU A 236 -10.65 3.28 27.51
N GLN A 237 -9.71 4.20 27.77
CA GLN A 237 -9.33 5.23 26.81
C GLN A 237 -8.69 4.62 25.54
N SER A 238 -7.77 3.68 25.71
CA SER A 238 -7.12 2.98 24.58
C SER A 238 -8.11 2.22 23.71
N ILE A 239 -9.12 1.58 24.31
CA ILE A 239 -10.22 0.92 23.60
C ILE A 239 -10.98 1.96 22.77
N ARG A 240 -11.38 3.06 23.38
CA ARG A 240 -12.14 4.12 22.70
C ARG A 240 -11.39 4.75 21.56
N GLU A 241 -10.09 5.00 21.75
CA GLU A 241 -9.22 5.56 20.69
C GLU A 241 -9.09 4.59 19.51
N THR A 242 -8.92 3.30 19.79
CA THR A 242 -8.82 2.26 18.77
C THR A 242 -10.15 2.06 18.03
N GLU A 243 -11.30 2.10 18.71
CA GLU A 243 -12.63 2.06 18.09
C GLU A 243 -12.85 3.27 17.17
N ASN A 244 -12.48 4.46 17.62
CA ASN A 244 -12.59 5.68 16.82
C ASN A 244 -11.66 5.61 15.59
N ALA A 245 -10.43 5.13 15.75
CA ALA A 245 -9.48 4.95 14.67
C ALA A 245 -10.01 3.95 13.63
N LEU A 246 -10.53 2.80 14.09
CA LEU A 246 -11.11 1.78 13.21
C LEU A 246 -12.34 2.32 12.48
N SER A 247 -13.28 2.99 13.17
CA SER A 247 -14.45 3.60 12.54
C SER A 247 -14.05 4.59 11.45
N THR A 248 -13.11 5.49 11.75
CA THR A 248 -12.58 6.45 10.77
C THR A 248 -11.89 5.76 9.60
N PHE A 249 -11.16 4.69 9.87
CA PHE A 249 -10.49 3.88 8.83
C PHE A 249 -11.49 3.18 7.92
N LEU A 250 -12.65 2.76 8.46
CA LEU A 250 -13.76 2.20 7.71
C LEU A 250 -14.53 3.26 6.89
N GLY A 251 -14.30 4.56 7.15
CA GLY A 251 -15.04 5.65 6.52
C GLY A 251 -16.38 5.97 7.23
N GLU A 252 -16.49 5.59 8.49
CA GLU A 252 -17.68 5.77 9.31
C GLU A 252 -17.45 6.79 10.44
N ALA A 253 -18.54 7.33 11.00
CA ALA A 253 -18.46 8.14 12.22
C ALA A 253 -18.03 7.28 13.42
N PRO A 254 -17.29 7.83 14.40
CA PRO A 254 -16.86 7.09 15.59
C PRO A 254 -18.04 6.40 16.30
N HIS A 255 -17.91 5.10 16.51
CA HIS A 255 -18.89 4.26 17.22
C HIS A 255 -18.21 3.05 17.87
N ALA A 256 -18.93 2.36 18.78
CA ALA A 256 -18.45 1.13 19.38
C ALA A 256 -18.43 -0.03 18.38
N ILE A 257 -17.32 -0.75 18.33
CA ILE A 257 -17.11 -1.87 17.40
C ILE A 257 -17.51 -3.19 18.06
N LYS A 258 -18.41 -3.92 17.40
CA LYS A 258 -18.77 -5.29 17.82
C LYS A 258 -17.62 -6.24 17.51
N ARG A 259 -17.27 -7.08 18.48
CA ARG A 259 -16.15 -8.01 18.37
C ARG A 259 -16.35 -9.28 19.19
N GLY A 260 -15.61 -10.32 18.81
CA GLY A 260 -15.60 -11.60 19.51
C GLY A 260 -14.68 -11.60 20.74
N VAL A 261 -14.30 -12.80 21.17
CA VAL A 261 -13.40 -13.04 22.30
C VAL A 261 -12.06 -13.53 21.79
N LEU A 262 -10.96 -13.06 22.41
CA LEU A 262 -9.60 -13.33 21.95
C LEU A 262 -9.27 -14.83 21.92
N GLU A 263 -9.67 -15.57 22.93
CA GLU A 263 -9.41 -17.01 23.09
C GLU A 263 -10.21 -17.89 22.10
N ALA A 264 -11.26 -17.35 21.51
CA ALA A 264 -12.08 -18.08 20.53
C ALA A 264 -11.55 -17.98 19.09
N GLN A 265 -10.48 -17.21 18.89
CA GLN A 265 -9.91 -17.03 17.55
C GLN A 265 -9.13 -18.26 17.11
N VAL A 266 -9.49 -18.79 15.93
CA VAL A 266 -8.82 -19.93 15.32
C VAL A 266 -7.78 -19.39 14.34
N LEU A 267 -6.51 -19.68 14.62
CA LEU A 267 -5.40 -19.36 13.72
C LEU A 267 -5.09 -20.56 12.82
N PRO A 268 -4.66 -20.33 11.58
CA PRO A 268 -4.14 -21.39 10.73
C PRO A 268 -2.99 -22.12 11.43
N THR A 269 -3.10 -23.45 11.55
CA THR A 269 -2.15 -24.28 12.31
C THR A 269 -0.86 -24.58 11.55
N GLU A 270 -0.88 -24.52 10.23
CA GLU A 270 0.26 -24.82 9.38
C GLU A 270 0.57 -23.62 8.48
N LEU A 271 1.42 -22.73 8.98
CA LEU A 271 2.10 -21.77 8.12
C LEU A 271 3.34 -22.47 7.59
N SER A 272 3.19 -23.16 6.44
CA SER A 272 4.32 -23.84 5.80
C SER A 272 5.39 -22.84 5.39
N ALA A 273 6.63 -23.10 5.81
CA ALA A 273 7.80 -22.25 5.60
C ALA A 273 8.30 -22.24 4.14
N GLY A 274 7.65 -22.95 3.25
CA GLY A 274 8.01 -23.03 1.83
C GLY A 274 7.60 -21.80 1.05
N ILE A 275 8.24 -20.65 1.26
CA ILE A 275 7.96 -19.44 0.48
C ILE A 275 9.03 -19.29 -0.59
N PRO A 276 8.77 -19.74 -1.85
CA PRO A 276 9.71 -19.51 -2.94
C PRO A 276 9.88 -18.01 -3.18
N ILE A 277 11.12 -17.60 -3.45
CA ILE A 277 11.47 -16.22 -3.85
C ILE A 277 10.58 -15.70 -5.00
N GLN A 278 10.09 -16.60 -5.85
CA GLN A 278 9.13 -16.31 -6.92
C GLN A 278 7.85 -15.62 -6.42
N LEU A 279 7.47 -15.81 -5.15
CA LEU A 279 6.30 -15.16 -4.56
C LEU A 279 6.49 -13.69 -4.26
N LEU A 280 7.72 -13.26 -3.99
CA LEU A 280 8.02 -11.83 -3.86
C LEU A 280 7.70 -11.07 -5.16
N SER A 281 7.91 -11.72 -6.31
CA SER A 281 7.55 -11.13 -7.61
C SER A 281 6.03 -10.99 -7.81
N ASN A 282 5.22 -11.68 -7.01
CA ASN A 282 3.77 -11.59 -7.05
C ASN A 282 3.20 -10.52 -6.12
N ARG A 283 4.00 -10.00 -5.19
CA ARG A 283 3.58 -8.91 -4.30
C ARG A 283 3.17 -7.67 -5.10
N PRO A 284 2.04 -7.05 -4.75
CA PRO A 284 1.55 -5.88 -5.49
C PRO A 284 2.49 -4.67 -5.41
N ASP A 285 3.15 -4.44 -4.28
CA ASP A 285 4.11 -3.35 -4.09
C ASP A 285 5.39 -3.56 -4.92
N VAL A 286 5.90 -4.79 -5.00
CA VAL A 286 7.03 -5.18 -5.85
C VAL A 286 6.68 -5.00 -7.33
N LYS A 287 5.48 -5.43 -7.75
CA LYS A 287 4.96 -5.19 -9.11
C LYS A 287 4.83 -3.71 -9.42
N ALA A 288 4.34 -2.90 -8.48
CA ALA A 288 4.22 -1.45 -8.66
C ALA A 288 5.60 -0.79 -8.83
N ALA A 289 6.59 -1.19 -8.04
CA ALA A 289 7.96 -0.69 -8.13
C ALA A 289 8.63 -1.09 -9.46
N GLU A 290 8.43 -2.33 -9.92
CA GLU A 290 8.94 -2.79 -11.23
C GLU A 290 8.29 -2.02 -12.39
N MET A 291 6.97 -1.79 -12.34
CA MET A 291 6.28 -0.99 -13.35
C MET A 291 6.72 0.48 -13.32
N SER A 292 7.11 1.01 -12.17
CA SER A 292 7.73 2.34 -12.05
C SER A 292 9.07 2.40 -12.78
N LEU A 293 9.92 1.39 -12.62
CA LEU A 293 11.19 1.26 -13.36
C LEU A 293 10.93 1.16 -14.87
N ALA A 294 9.98 0.33 -15.29
CA ALA A 294 9.58 0.22 -16.69
C ALA A 294 9.08 1.56 -17.28
N SER A 295 8.36 2.35 -16.49
CA SER A 295 7.92 3.71 -16.88
C SER A 295 9.12 4.63 -17.10
N CYS A 296 10.10 4.65 -16.19
CA CYS A 296 11.33 5.43 -16.34
C CYS A 296 12.16 4.97 -17.56
N TYR A 297 12.24 3.67 -17.84
CA TYR A 297 12.87 3.14 -19.07
C TYR A 297 12.21 3.70 -20.34
N TYR A 298 10.88 3.69 -20.44
CA TYR A 298 10.18 4.26 -21.60
C TYR A 298 10.31 5.77 -21.68
N ASN A 299 10.39 6.48 -20.55
CA ASN A 299 10.69 7.92 -20.52
C ASN A 299 12.10 8.22 -21.04
N THR A 300 13.09 7.40 -20.69
CA THR A 300 14.46 7.50 -21.24
C THR A 300 14.46 7.29 -22.76
N ASN A 301 13.71 6.31 -23.25
CA ASN A 301 13.59 6.07 -24.69
C ASN A 301 12.86 7.23 -25.40
N SER A 302 11.84 7.81 -24.79
CA SER A 302 11.18 9.02 -25.29
C SER A 302 12.14 10.23 -25.33
N ALA A 303 13.00 10.38 -24.31
CA ALA A 303 14.03 11.41 -24.29
C ALA A 303 15.12 11.20 -25.37
N ARG A 304 15.45 9.95 -25.68
CA ARG A 304 16.34 9.60 -26.82
C ARG A 304 15.66 9.92 -28.15
N ALA A 305 14.36 9.62 -28.27
CA ALA A 305 13.60 9.91 -29.51
C ALA A 305 13.54 11.40 -29.82
N ALA A 306 13.63 12.29 -28.86
CA ALA A 306 13.66 13.74 -29.04
C ALA A 306 14.89 14.28 -29.82
N PHE A 307 15.93 13.46 -30.04
CA PHE A 307 17.08 13.82 -30.86
C PHE A 307 16.87 13.53 -32.36
N TYR A 308 15.82 12.81 -32.70
CA TYR A 308 15.53 12.45 -34.10
C TYR A 308 14.53 13.41 -34.74
N PRO A 309 14.48 13.46 -36.09
CA PRO A 309 13.53 14.29 -36.80
C PRO A 309 12.08 13.92 -36.50
N GLN A 310 11.23 14.93 -36.42
CA GLN A 310 9.78 14.77 -36.28
C GLN A 310 9.08 15.12 -37.57
N ILE A 311 8.15 14.28 -38.01
CA ILE A 311 7.33 14.54 -39.19
C ILE A 311 5.92 14.86 -38.72
N THR A 312 5.45 16.04 -39.13
CA THR A 312 4.08 16.49 -38.87
C THR A 312 3.40 16.77 -40.19
N LEU A 313 2.26 16.16 -40.44
CA LEU A 313 1.36 16.46 -41.51
C LEU A 313 0.26 17.38 -41.01
N SER A 314 0.11 18.56 -41.59
CA SER A 314 -0.91 19.53 -41.22
C SER A 314 -1.76 19.87 -42.44
N GLY A 315 -3.04 20.05 -42.21
CA GLY A 315 -3.95 20.50 -43.26
C GLY A 315 -4.96 21.50 -42.71
N SER A 316 -5.43 22.38 -43.56
CA SER A 316 -6.54 23.26 -43.23
C SER A 316 -7.48 23.40 -44.41
N ALA A 317 -8.78 23.45 -44.14
CA ALA A 317 -9.82 23.74 -45.10
C ALA A 317 -10.85 24.67 -44.47
N GLY A 318 -11.22 25.74 -45.14
CA GLY A 318 -12.15 26.71 -44.58
C GLY A 318 -12.41 27.90 -45.45
N TRP A 319 -13.20 28.81 -44.97
CA TRP A 319 -13.56 30.04 -45.67
C TRP A 319 -12.74 31.22 -45.19
N THR A 320 -12.34 32.09 -46.11
CA THR A 320 -11.60 33.31 -45.80
C THR A 320 -12.02 34.44 -46.75
N ASN A 321 -12.01 35.67 -46.25
CA ASN A 321 -12.02 36.85 -47.08
C ASN A 321 -10.64 37.52 -47.04
N SER A 322 -10.03 37.73 -48.15
CA SER A 322 -8.74 38.45 -48.24
C SER A 322 -8.89 39.98 -48.43
N ALA A 323 -10.11 40.50 -48.53
CA ALA A 323 -10.35 41.87 -48.95
C ALA A 323 -11.50 42.57 -48.20
N GLY A 324 -11.57 42.54 -46.90
CA GLY A 324 -12.38 43.44 -46.08
C GLY A 324 -13.89 43.52 -46.36
N SER A 325 -14.46 42.56 -47.09
CA SER A 325 -15.91 42.52 -47.37
C SER A 325 -16.68 42.01 -46.13
N ALA A 326 -17.94 42.41 -46.01
CA ALA A 326 -18.77 42.08 -44.89
C ALA A 326 -18.90 40.57 -44.60
N ILE A 327 -19.04 40.20 -43.35
CA ILE A 327 -19.18 38.82 -42.84
C ILE A 327 -20.30 38.00 -43.54
N ILE A 328 -21.18 38.66 -44.24
CA ILE A 328 -22.37 38.07 -44.93
C ILE A 328 -21.97 37.23 -46.17
N ASN A 329 -20.81 37.44 -46.75
CA ASN A 329 -20.28 36.61 -47.83
C ASN A 329 -19.16 35.73 -47.30
N PRO A 330 -19.32 34.41 -47.22
CA PRO A 330 -18.33 33.51 -46.59
C PRO A 330 -16.97 33.49 -47.33
N GLY A 331 -16.81 34.24 -48.44
CA GLY A 331 -15.56 34.26 -49.18
C GLY A 331 -15.29 32.96 -49.93
N LYS A 332 -14.05 32.77 -50.32
CA LYS A 332 -13.62 31.59 -51.07
C LYS A 332 -13.16 30.49 -50.17
N LEU A 333 -13.45 29.24 -50.56
CA LEU A 333 -12.91 28.07 -49.87
C LEU A 333 -11.39 27.99 -50.12
N LEU A 334 -10.62 27.93 -49.05
CA LEU A 334 -9.17 27.69 -49.08
C LEU A 334 -8.90 26.33 -48.47
N ALA A 335 -8.17 25.48 -49.18
CA ALA A 335 -7.64 24.22 -48.66
C ALA A 335 -6.13 24.20 -48.79
N SER A 336 -5.42 23.80 -47.75
CA SER A 336 -3.97 23.64 -47.75
C SER A 336 -3.56 22.35 -47.03
N ALA A 337 -2.50 21.72 -47.53
CA ALA A 337 -1.85 20.58 -46.89
C ALA A 337 -0.35 20.83 -46.86
N ILE A 338 0.27 20.64 -45.68
CA ILE A 338 1.68 20.91 -45.45
C ILE A 338 2.28 19.71 -44.73
N GLY A 339 3.36 19.16 -45.31
CA GLY A 339 4.23 18.20 -44.62
C GLY A 339 5.46 18.92 -44.08
N SER A 340 5.73 18.87 -42.81
CA SER A 340 6.91 19.46 -42.18
C SER A 340 7.80 18.39 -41.54
N LEU A 341 9.11 18.50 -41.79
CA LEU A 341 10.16 17.73 -41.14
C LEU A 341 10.95 18.68 -40.24
N THR A 342 10.89 18.47 -38.94
CA THR A 342 11.61 19.30 -37.97
C THR A 342 12.71 18.49 -37.33
N GLN A 343 13.97 18.89 -37.48
CA GLN A 343 15.15 18.31 -36.84
C GLN A 343 15.76 19.34 -35.90
N PRO A 344 15.77 19.12 -34.57
CA PRO A 344 16.46 19.99 -33.65
C PRO A 344 17.98 19.79 -33.75
N LEU A 345 18.69 20.78 -34.34
CA LEU A 345 20.15 20.76 -34.45
C LEU A 345 20.83 21.29 -33.20
N PHE A 346 20.32 22.37 -32.63
CA PHE A 346 20.81 22.97 -31.40
C PHE A 346 19.65 23.55 -30.59
N TYR A 347 19.35 22.93 -29.45
CA TYR A 347 18.22 23.33 -28.61
C TYR A 347 18.72 23.75 -27.22
N ARG A 348 19.78 24.58 -27.21
CA ARG A 348 20.36 25.14 -25.95
C ARG A 348 20.67 24.10 -24.88
N GLY A 349 21.03 22.88 -25.25
CA GLY A 349 21.31 21.78 -24.34
C GLY A 349 20.09 21.10 -23.71
N GLN A 350 18.86 21.51 -23.99
CA GLN A 350 17.65 20.97 -23.38
C GLN A 350 17.48 19.44 -23.59
N ASN A 351 17.69 18.96 -24.82
CA ASN A 351 17.57 17.51 -25.08
C ASN A 351 18.63 16.70 -24.34
N ILE A 352 19.86 17.25 -24.23
CA ILE A 352 20.95 16.62 -23.48
C ILE A 352 20.60 16.55 -21.98
N ALA A 353 20.13 17.68 -21.43
CA ALA A 353 19.72 17.76 -20.03
C ALA A 353 18.54 16.81 -19.73
N ARG A 354 17.52 16.77 -20.60
CA ARG A 354 16.37 15.87 -20.52
C ARG A 354 16.80 14.39 -20.52
N LEU A 355 17.71 14.00 -21.42
CA LEU A 355 18.19 12.64 -21.48
C LEU A 355 19.03 12.26 -20.25
N LYS A 356 19.90 13.17 -19.77
CA LYS A 356 20.68 12.95 -18.55
C LYS A 356 19.76 12.80 -17.32
N ALA A 357 18.76 13.65 -17.19
CA ALA A 357 17.77 13.57 -16.11
C ALA A 357 16.95 12.27 -16.19
N ALA A 358 16.49 11.88 -17.38
CA ALA A 358 15.74 10.63 -17.55
C ALA A 358 16.58 9.39 -17.20
N LYS A 359 17.86 9.34 -17.57
CA LYS A 359 18.77 8.25 -17.17
C LYS A 359 19.00 8.20 -15.67
N ALA A 360 19.15 9.35 -15.02
CA ALA A 360 19.30 9.40 -13.55
C ALA A 360 18.03 8.93 -12.84
N GLN A 361 16.84 9.28 -13.36
CA GLN A 361 15.56 8.81 -12.83
C GLN A 361 15.36 7.31 -13.06
N GLU A 362 15.81 6.76 -14.18
CA GLU A 362 15.79 5.32 -14.46
C GLU A 362 16.66 4.55 -13.47
N GLU A 363 17.89 5.04 -13.18
CA GLU A 363 18.78 4.44 -12.19
C GLU A 363 18.20 4.56 -10.76
N GLN A 364 17.63 5.71 -10.42
CA GLN A 364 16.94 5.88 -9.14
C GLN A 364 15.76 4.91 -8.98
N ALA A 365 14.97 4.70 -10.04
CA ALA A 365 13.87 3.74 -10.02
C ALA A 365 14.37 2.30 -9.87
N LYS A 366 15.52 1.96 -10.47
CA LYS A 366 16.18 0.66 -10.32
C LYS A 366 16.61 0.41 -8.89
N LEU A 367 17.28 1.38 -8.26
CA LEU A 367 17.67 1.31 -6.85
C LEU A 367 16.45 1.18 -5.93
N SER A 368 15.38 1.92 -6.22
CA SER A 368 14.12 1.83 -5.48
C SER A 368 13.48 0.45 -5.61
N PHE A 369 13.50 -0.16 -6.79
CA PHE A 369 13.00 -1.51 -7.00
C PHE A 369 13.82 -2.56 -6.24
N GLN A 370 15.16 -2.45 -6.25
CA GLN A 370 16.05 -3.30 -5.45
C GLN A 370 15.74 -3.18 -3.95
N GLN A 371 15.58 -1.94 -3.45
CA GLN A 371 15.24 -1.72 -2.04
C GLN A 371 13.88 -2.30 -1.67
N THR A 372 12.89 -2.20 -2.56
CA THR A 372 11.57 -2.81 -2.34
C THR A 372 11.65 -4.33 -2.23
N LEU A 373 12.49 -4.98 -3.04
CA LEU A 373 12.73 -6.43 -2.94
C LEU A 373 13.39 -6.81 -1.61
N LEU A 374 14.41 -6.06 -1.17
CA LEU A 374 15.07 -6.30 0.11
C LEU A 374 14.12 -6.13 1.29
N ASN A 375 13.30 -5.08 1.27
CA ASN A 375 12.28 -4.84 2.29
C ASN A 375 11.26 -5.98 2.32
N ALA A 376 10.80 -6.43 1.15
CA ALA A 376 9.85 -7.54 1.05
C ALA A 376 10.43 -8.85 1.63
N GLY A 377 11.69 -9.16 1.36
CA GLY A 377 12.38 -10.31 1.96
C GLY A 377 12.51 -10.19 3.47
N SER A 378 12.87 -9.01 3.96
CA SER A 378 12.98 -8.72 5.40
C SER A 378 11.62 -8.86 6.11
N GLU A 379 10.54 -8.35 5.54
CA GLU A 379 9.19 -8.45 6.10
C GLU A 379 8.73 -9.91 6.26
N VAL A 380 8.95 -10.73 5.23
CA VAL A 380 8.63 -12.16 5.30
C VAL A 380 9.45 -12.87 6.37
N SER A 381 10.78 -12.65 6.39
CA SER A 381 11.67 -13.25 7.39
C SER A 381 11.27 -12.84 8.82
N ASN A 382 10.97 -11.56 9.04
CA ASN A 382 10.54 -11.05 10.34
C ASN A 382 9.19 -11.65 10.77
N ALA A 383 8.21 -11.75 9.87
CA ALA A 383 6.89 -12.30 10.19
C ALA A 383 6.99 -13.81 10.54
N LEU A 384 7.77 -14.57 9.79
CA LEU A 384 8.03 -15.99 10.08
C LEU A 384 8.73 -16.18 11.43
N SER A 385 9.79 -15.40 11.68
CA SER A 385 10.51 -15.45 12.95
C SER A 385 9.60 -15.09 14.12
N LEU A 386 8.77 -14.06 13.99
CA LEU A 386 7.80 -13.67 15.03
C LEU A 386 6.82 -14.81 15.31
N TYR A 387 6.25 -15.42 14.27
CA TYR A 387 5.32 -16.55 14.44
C TYR A 387 5.98 -17.73 15.15
N GLN A 388 7.18 -18.13 14.76
CA GLN A 388 7.94 -19.21 15.38
C GLN A 388 8.25 -18.91 16.85
N LYS A 389 8.80 -17.71 17.12
CA LYS A 389 9.20 -17.33 18.49
C LYS A 389 8.01 -17.13 19.43
N THR A 390 6.89 -16.64 18.93
CA THR A 390 5.66 -16.58 19.74
C THR A 390 5.08 -17.97 19.99
N SER A 391 5.17 -18.89 19.03
CA SER A 391 4.75 -20.29 19.23
C SER A 391 5.62 -21.03 20.24
N GLU A 392 6.94 -20.85 20.24
CA GLU A 392 7.89 -21.41 21.21
C GLU A 392 7.60 -20.93 22.66
N LYS A 393 7.06 -19.71 22.81
CA LYS A 393 6.76 -19.15 24.14
C LYS A 393 5.51 -19.76 24.79
N VAL A 394 4.57 -20.32 24.04
CA VAL A 394 3.22 -20.69 24.51
C VAL A 394 3.29 -21.61 25.73
N GLU A 395 4.06 -22.70 25.66
CA GLU A 395 4.18 -23.68 26.74
C GLU A 395 4.80 -23.05 28.01
N SER A 396 5.90 -22.32 27.85
CA SER A 396 6.58 -21.67 28.99
C SER A 396 5.69 -20.59 29.63
N ARG A 397 4.91 -19.86 28.84
CA ARG A 397 3.97 -18.86 29.34
C ARG A 397 2.82 -19.48 30.06
N GLN A 398 2.27 -20.57 29.56
CA GLN A 398 1.21 -21.31 30.26
C GLN A 398 1.71 -21.83 31.60
N MET A 399 2.88 -22.45 31.64
CA MET A 399 3.51 -22.90 32.90
C MET A 399 3.71 -21.73 33.88
N GLN A 400 4.16 -20.56 33.38
CA GLN A 400 4.32 -19.37 34.24
C GLN A 400 3.00 -18.91 34.84
N VAL A 401 1.93 -18.83 34.03
CA VAL A 401 0.60 -18.42 34.52
C VAL A 401 0.04 -19.39 35.54
N GLU A 402 0.11 -20.69 35.29
CA GLU A 402 -0.35 -21.74 36.20
C GLU A 402 0.43 -21.73 37.51
N SER A 403 1.76 -21.63 37.46
CA SER A 403 2.63 -21.57 38.64
C SER A 403 2.40 -20.29 39.46
N ALA A 404 2.26 -19.12 38.77
CA ALA A 404 1.99 -17.85 39.45
C ALA A 404 0.59 -17.82 40.08
N LYS A 405 -0.42 -18.44 39.45
CA LYS A 405 -1.75 -18.62 40.02
C LYS A 405 -1.69 -19.41 41.27
N LYS A 406 -1.08 -20.61 41.26
CA LYS A 406 -0.93 -21.48 42.40
C LYS A 406 -0.16 -20.80 43.53
N ALA A 407 0.95 -20.14 43.21
CA ALA A 407 1.72 -19.38 44.20
C ALA A 407 0.87 -18.30 44.89
N SER A 408 0.01 -17.59 44.13
CA SER A 408 -0.90 -16.57 44.65
C SER A 408 -1.97 -17.19 45.59
N GLU A 409 -2.51 -18.35 45.23
CA GLU A 409 -3.50 -19.09 46.05
C GLU A 409 -2.85 -19.64 47.33
N ASP A 410 -1.74 -20.38 47.23
CA ASP A 410 -1.03 -20.99 48.35
C ASP A 410 -0.51 -19.90 49.33
N THR A 411 0.07 -18.82 48.85
CA THR A 411 0.56 -17.71 49.70
C THR A 411 -0.57 -17.05 50.47
N LYS A 412 -1.76 -16.92 49.87
CA LYS A 412 -2.95 -16.38 50.52
C LYS A 412 -3.43 -17.31 51.64
N GLU A 413 -3.40 -18.63 51.45
CA GLU A 413 -3.72 -19.60 52.48
C GLU A 413 -2.70 -19.56 53.64
N LEU A 414 -1.40 -19.53 53.32
CA LEU A 414 -0.34 -19.42 54.34
C LEU A 414 -0.47 -18.12 55.16
N PHE A 415 -0.88 -17.02 54.53
CA PHE A 415 -1.15 -15.77 55.20
C PHE A 415 -2.33 -15.92 56.20
N ASN A 416 -3.41 -16.56 55.79
CA ASN A 416 -4.56 -16.82 56.65
C ASN A 416 -4.20 -17.72 57.86
N LEU A 417 -3.22 -18.61 57.67
CA LEU A 417 -2.67 -19.48 58.75
C LEU A 417 -1.62 -18.75 59.63
N GLY A 418 -1.26 -17.51 59.29
CA GLY A 418 -0.28 -16.70 60.02
C GLY A 418 1.18 -17.08 59.78
N THR A 419 1.48 -17.87 58.74
CA THR A 419 2.83 -18.36 58.41
C THR A 419 3.51 -17.57 57.26
N SER A 420 2.78 -16.69 56.59
CA SER A 420 3.28 -15.80 55.53
C SER A 420 2.96 -14.34 55.83
N THR A 421 3.70 -13.42 55.22
CA THR A 421 3.47 -11.98 55.33
C THR A 421 2.53 -11.50 54.25
N TYR A 422 1.82 -10.39 54.48
CA TYR A 422 0.98 -9.77 53.44
C TYR A 422 1.78 -9.29 52.22
N LEU A 423 3.04 -8.90 52.41
CA LEU A 423 3.92 -8.50 51.32
C LEU A 423 4.14 -9.67 50.33
N GLU A 424 4.27 -10.89 50.83
CA GLU A 424 4.39 -12.09 49.99
C GLU A 424 3.10 -12.35 49.21
N VAL A 425 1.93 -12.20 49.82
CA VAL A 425 0.63 -12.28 49.11
C VAL A 425 0.55 -11.26 47.99
N LEU A 426 0.89 -10.02 48.29
CA LEU A 426 0.84 -8.93 47.30
C LEU A 426 1.82 -9.18 46.12
N SER A 427 3.04 -9.63 46.45
CA SER A 427 4.05 -9.96 45.43
C SER A 427 3.58 -11.11 44.52
N ALA A 428 3.00 -12.17 45.10
CA ALA A 428 2.48 -13.30 44.35
C ALA A 428 1.29 -12.88 43.43
N GLN A 429 0.38 -12.02 43.92
CA GLN A 429 -0.73 -11.49 43.14
C GLN A 429 -0.26 -10.59 41.97
N GLN A 430 0.74 -9.73 42.19
CA GLN A 430 1.33 -8.93 41.16
C GLN A 430 2.03 -9.78 40.07
N ALA A 431 2.75 -10.84 40.49
CA ALA A 431 3.37 -11.78 39.58
C ALA A 431 2.31 -12.52 38.73
N TYR A 432 1.21 -12.92 39.31
CA TYR A 432 0.10 -13.56 38.59
C TYR A 432 -0.56 -12.61 37.59
N LEU A 433 -0.89 -11.38 38.00
CA LEU A 433 -1.42 -10.37 37.09
C LEU A 433 -0.46 -10.11 35.90
N SER A 434 0.82 -9.93 36.20
CA SER A 434 1.83 -9.72 35.16
C SER A 434 1.93 -10.90 34.18
N ALA A 435 1.85 -12.12 34.69
CA ALA A 435 1.87 -13.33 33.85
C ALA A 435 0.63 -13.42 32.94
N GLN A 436 -0.57 -13.10 33.45
CA GLN A 436 -1.81 -13.07 32.66
C GLN A 436 -1.75 -11.99 31.55
N ILE A 437 -1.34 -10.77 31.87
CA ILE A 437 -1.19 -9.69 30.87
C ILE A 437 -0.18 -10.08 29.79
N SER A 438 0.93 -10.70 30.19
CA SER A 438 1.93 -11.18 29.23
C SER A 438 1.39 -12.31 28.35
N GLN A 439 0.53 -13.20 28.87
CA GLN A 439 -0.13 -14.25 28.07
C GLN A 439 -1.06 -13.65 27.02
N VAL A 440 -1.83 -12.64 27.38
CA VAL A 440 -2.69 -11.90 26.44
C VAL A 440 -1.86 -11.24 25.34
N SER A 441 -0.73 -10.62 25.69
CA SER A 441 0.19 -10.02 24.73
C SER A 441 0.80 -11.07 23.77
N ASP A 442 1.26 -12.21 24.29
CA ASP A 442 1.82 -13.28 23.46
C ASP A 442 0.76 -13.86 22.48
N CYS A 443 -0.50 -13.96 22.91
CA CYS A 443 -1.61 -14.37 22.04
C CYS A 443 -1.86 -13.35 20.91
N PHE A 444 -1.87 -12.07 21.25
CA PHE A 444 -1.99 -10.98 20.28
C PHE A 444 -0.81 -10.96 19.29
N ASP A 445 0.43 -11.07 19.77
CA ASP A 445 1.63 -11.09 18.94
C ASP A 445 1.58 -12.23 17.90
N ARG A 446 1.03 -13.39 18.29
CA ARG A 446 0.83 -14.51 17.37
C ARG A 446 -0.20 -14.20 16.28
N MET A 447 -1.30 -13.53 16.62
CA MET A 447 -2.30 -13.08 15.64
C MET A 447 -1.70 -12.04 14.70
N GLN A 448 -0.95 -11.08 15.25
CA GLN A 448 -0.26 -10.05 14.46
C GLN A 448 0.79 -10.66 13.51
N ALA A 449 1.48 -11.72 13.93
CA ALA A 449 2.42 -12.44 13.08
C ALA A 449 1.72 -13.07 11.85
N VAL A 450 0.54 -13.66 12.04
CA VAL A 450 -0.27 -14.22 10.95
C VAL A 450 -0.73 -13.13 9.99
N VAL A 451 -1.24 -11.99 10.51
CA VAL A 451 -1.65 -10.84 9.68
C VAL A 451 -0.46 -10.28 8.91
N SER A 452 0.70 -10.12 9.58
CA SER A 452 1.92 -9.60 8.97
C SER A 452 2.45 -10.53 7.88
N LEU A 453 2.41 -11.84 8.11
CA LEU A 453 2.81 -12.83 7.10
C LEU A 453 1.87 -12.81 5.89
N TYR A 454 0.55 -12.73 6.12
CA TYR A 454 -0.44 -12.61 5.06
C TYR A 454 -0.21 -11.37 4.19
N GLN A 455 0.07 -10.23 4.84
CA GLN A 455 0.43 -8.98 4.15
C GLN A 455 1.76 -9.11 3.39
N ALA A 456 2.80 -9.66 4.04
CA ALA A 456 4.12 -9.82 3.46
C ALA A 456 4.13 -10.75 2.24
N LEU A 457 3.18 -11.68 2.15
CA LEU A 457 2.98 -12.56 0.99
C LEU A 457 2.08 -11.96 -0.09
N GLY A 458 1.58 -10.73 0.11
CA GLY A 458 0.69 -10.04 -0.83
C GLY A 458 -0.71 -10.64 -0.88
N GLY A 459 -1.23 -11.10 0.27
CA GLY A 459 -2.57 -11.64 0.40
C GLY A 459 -3.68 -10.61 0.08
N GLY A 460 -4.93 -11.09 0.00
CA GLY A 460 -6.08 -10.22 -0.32
C GLY A 460 -6.22 -9.88 -1.80
N ARG A 461 -5.57 -10.65 -2.68
CA ARG A 461 -5.75 -10.52 -4.13
C ARG A 461 -7.17 -10.96 -4.51
N GLU A 462 -7.85 -10.15 -5.32
CA GLU A 462 -9.01 -10.61 -6.09
C GLU A 462 -8.47 -11.42 -7.28
N GLU A 463 -9.03 -12.60 -7.52
CA GLU A 463 -8.73 -13.39 -8.71
C GLU A 463 -9.11 -12.65 -10.01
#